data_ef5a0239f90c3ceedb3540a7fd10b5ad
#
_entry.id   ef5a0239f90c3ceedb3540a7fd10b5ad
#
_cell.length_a   1.000
_cell.length_b   1.000
_cell.length_c   1.000
_cell.angle_alpha   90.00
_cell.angle_beta   90.00
_cell.angle_gamma   90.00
#
_symmetry.space_group_name_H-M   'P 1'
#
loop_
_entity.id
_entity.type
_entity.pdbx_description
1 polymer ?
#
loop_
_entity_poly.entity_id
_entity_poly.type
_entity_poly.pdbx_seq_one_letter_code
_entity_poly.pdbx_strand_id
1 'polypeptide(L)'
;MSRKLVAIQTERRQLTTNIPFLSGYQGNVCFYCGESLSNDIHVDHVLPRQVVQHDDIWNLVLAHKDCNLLKSDKLVGPHFIAKLIARNENIMGSNHPWKQHLVASLGTTKSKRASSLKQHYENVKLVLGSYYWGGTSYYNPETDPFYKRLITVLNNG
;
A
#
# COMPACT_ATOMS: atom_id res chain seq x y z
N MET A 1 26.04 2.86 -17.98
CA MET A 1 24.76 2.74 -17.27
C MET A 1 24.01 4.06 -17.39
N SER A 2 22.75 4.02 -17.74
CA SER A 2 21.97 5.24 -17.87
C SER A 2 21.67 5.85 -16.49
N ARG A 3 21.50 7.18 -16.45
CA ARG A 3 21.08 7.90 -15.23
C ARG A 3 19.80 7.32 -14.63
N LYS A 4 18.91 6.82 -15.49
CA LYS A 4 17.64 6.22 -15.10
C LYS A 4 17.82 4.95 -14.24
N LEU A 5 18.82 4.12 -14.58
CA LEU A 5 19.08 2.89 -13.83
C LEU A 5 19.68 3.18 -12.45
N VAL A 6 20.57 4.16 -12.36
CA VAL A 6 21.16 4.61 -11.09
C VAL A 6 20.09 5.19 -10.16
N ALA A 7 19.18 6.01 -10.70
CA ALA A 7 18.06 6.58 -9.94
C ALA A 7 17.14 5.49 -9.36
N ILE A 8 16.81 4.45 -10.14
CA ILE A 8 15.98 3.33 -9.70
C ILE A 8 16.65 2.58 -8.55
N GLN A 9 17.97 2.31 -8.65
CA GLN A 9 18.71 1.64 -7.58
C GLN A 9 18.76 2.46 -6.30
N THR A 10 18.94 3.77 -6.40
CA THR A 10 18.93 4.69 -5.26
C THR A 10 17.57 4.72 -4.58
N GLU A 11 16.50 4.79 -5.35
CA GLU A 11 15.13 4.75 -4.84
C GLU A 11 14.83 3.44 -4.08
N ARG A 12 15.21 2.30 -4.62
CA ARG A 12 15.05 1.00 -3.95
C ARG A 12 15.78 0.95 -2.62
N ARG A 13 17.00 1.48 -2.53
CA ARG A 13 17.76 1.55 -1.27
C ARG A 13 17.05 2.42 -0.25
N GLN A 14 16.54 3.60 -0.66
CA GLN A 14 15.80 4.50 0.21
C GLN A 14 14.51 3.85 0.71
N LEU A 15 13.77 3.16 -0.16
CA LEU A 15 12.53 2.48 0.21
C LEU A 15 12.79 1.33 1.18
N THR A 16 13.88 0.58 1.01
CA THR A 16 14.25 -0.51 1.89
C THR A 16 14.47 -0.03 3.34
N THR A 17 14.95 1.19 3.54
CA THR A 17 15.10 1.77 4.89
C THR A 17 13.76 1.99 5.59
N ASN A 18 12.65 1.99 4.86
CA ASN A 18 11.32 2.15 5.42
C ASN A 18 10.75 0.86 6.01
N ILE A 19 11.38 -0.30 5.77
CA ILE A 19 10.89 -1.59 6.28
C ILE A 19 10.64 -1.57 7.78
N PRO A 20 11.57 -1.07 8.64
CA PRO A 20 11.32 -1.02 10.09
C PRO A 20 10.11 -0.17 10.47
N PHE A 21 9.83 0.89 9.71
CA PHE A 21 8.71 1.79 9.98
C PHE A 21 7.37 1.22 9.51
N LEU A 22 7.39 0.21 8.65
CA LEU A 22 6.19 -0.44 8.12
C LEU A 22 5.91 -1.77 8.80
N SER A 23 6.93 -2.37 9.43
CA SER A 23 6.81 -3.67 10.09
C SER A 23 5.80 -3.63 11.23
N GLY A 24 4.95 -4.65 11.30
CA GLY A 24 3.96 -4.79 12.36
C GLY A 24 2.61 -4.15 12.06
N TYR A 25 2.53 -3.20 11.16
CA TYR A 25 1.28 -2.48 10.86
C TYR A 25 0.37 -3.25 9.90
N GLN A 26 0.90 -4.28 9.25
CA GLN A 26 0.12 -5.19 8.41
C GLN A 26 0.25 -6.64 8.86
N GLY A 27 0.63 -6.90 10.12
CA GLY A 27 0.65 -8.22 10.75
C GLY A 27 1.73 -9.17 10.25
N ASN A 28 2.85 -8.65 9.73
CA ASN A 28 3.99 -9.42 9.19
C ASN A 28 3.60 -10.37 8.06
N VAL A 29 2.54 -10.03 7.32
CA VAL A 29 2.11 -10.77 6.13
C VAL A 29 2.22 -9.86 4.90
N CYS A 30 2.33 -10.47 3.73
CA CYS A 30 2.33 -9.75 2.47
C CYS A 30 1.00 -9.03 2.27
N PHE A 31 1.08 -7.76 1.90
CA PHE A 31 -0.12 -6.95 1.67
C PHE A 31 -1.03 -7.53 0.57
N TYR A 32 -0.45 -8.18 -0.44
CA TYR A 32 -1.20 -8.65 -1.60
C TYR A 32 -1.72 -10.07 -1.48
N CYS A 33 -0.97 -11.00 -0.87
CA CYS A 33 -1.38 -12.40 -0.80
C CYS A 33 -1.80 -12.87 0.60
N GLY A 34 -1.47 -12.11 1.65
CA GLY A 34 -1.83 -12.48 3.02
C GLY A 34 -0.96 -13.56 3.66
N GLU A 35 0.03 -14.08 2.96
CA GLU A 35 0.95 -15.07 3.50
C GLU A 35 2.12 -14.41 4.24
N SER A 36 2.74 -15.15 5.16
CA SER A 36 3.83 -14.64 6.00
C SER A 36 4.98 -14.07 5.17
N LEU A 37 5.46 -12.91 5.60
CA LEU A 37 6.71 -12.35 5.10
C LEU A 37 7.88 -13.06 5.75
N SER A 38 8.85 -13.49 4.96
CA SER A 38 10.07 -14.15 5.43
C SER A 38 11.31 -13.42 4.92
N ASN A 39 11.91 -13.92 3.87
CA ASN A 39 13.04 -13.28 3.19
C ASN A 39 12.52 -12.49 1.99
N ASP A 40 13.36 -11.63 1.42
CA ASP A 40 13.06 -10.83 0.23
C ASP A 40 11.80 -9.98 0.39
N ILE A 41 11.72 -9.24 1.49
CA ILE A 41 10.65 -8.27 1.72
C ILE A 41 10.89 -7.07 0.81
N HIS A 42 9.89 -6.74 0.00
CA HIS A 42 9.90 -5.57 -0.85
C HIS A 42 8.98 -4.49 -0.30
N VAL A 43 9.37 -3.24 -0.46
CA VAL A 43 8.49 -2.09 -0.25
C VAL A 43 7.90 -1.74 -1.60
N ASP A 44 6.58 -1.73 -1.69
CA ASP A 44 5.86 -1.44 -2.92
C ASP A 44 4.95 -0.23 -2.76
N HIS A 45 4.80 0.52 -3.85
CA HIS A 45 3.80 1.57 -3.99
C HIS A 45 2.48 0.92 -4.42
N VAL A 46 1.43 1.03 -3.61
CA VAL A 46 0.11 0.48 -3.98
C VAL A 46 -0.42 1.21 -5.22
N LEU A 47 -0.41 2.53 -5.19
CA LEU A 47 -0.66 3.35 -6.38
C LEU A 47 0.69 3.61 -7.05
N PRO A 48 0.83 3.37 -8.38
CA PRO A 48 2.11 3.44 -9.07
C PRO A 48 2.81 4.79 -8.89
N ARG A 49 4.09 4.74 -8.54
CA ARG A 49 4.90 5.94 -8.27
C ARG A 49 4.97 6.88 -9.45
N GLN A 50 5.01 6.35 -10.68
CA GLN A 50 5.04 7.20 -11.87
C GLN A 50 3.79 8.06 -12.02
N VAL A 51 2.68 7.70 -11.36
CA VAL A 51 1.46 8.50 -11.37
C VAL A 51 1.39 9.42 -10.17
N VAL A 52 1.59 8.89 -8.95
CA VAL A 52 1.47 9.69 -7.71
C VAL A 52 2.72 10.52 -7.41
N GLN A 53 3.89 10.13 -7.92
CA GLN A 53 5.14 10.90 -7.92
C GLN A 53 5.71 11.24 -6.54
N HIS A 54 5.43 10.43 -5.52
CA HIS A 54 5.99 10.58 -4.18
C HIS A 54 6.19 9.23 -3.51
N ASP A 55 6.88 9.22 -2.38
CA ASP A 55 7.16 8.05 -1.57
C ASP A 55 6.51 8.16 -0.18
N ASP A 56 5.32 8.76 -0.10
CA ASP A 56 4.60 8.94 1.16
C ASP A 56 4.23 7.60 1.77
N ILE A 57 4.40 7.47 3.09
CA ILE A 57 4.19 6.23 3.82
C ILE A 57 2.78 5.66 3.64
N TRP A 58 1.79 6.51 3.42
CA TRP A 58 0.41 6.05 3.26
C TRP A 58 0.23 5.14 2.05
N ASN A 59 1.12 5.23 1.05
CA ASN A 59 1.07 4.46 -0.19
C ASN A 59 2.09 3.32 -0.23
N LEU A 60 2.89 3.15 0.81
CA LEU A 60 3.95 2.13 0.87
C LEU A 60 3.50 0.95 1.71
N VAL A 61 3.69 -0.27 1.19
CA VAL A 61 3.35 -1.51 1.86
C VAL A 61 4.49 -2.52 1.74
N LEU A 62 4.48 -3.52 2.62
CA LEU A 62 5.43 -4.63 2.55
C LEU A 62 4.81 -5.78 1.76
N ALA A 63 5.57 -6.36 0.86
CA ALA A 63 5.10 -7.44 0.00
C ALA A 63 6.21 -8.42 -0.32
N HIS A 64 5.82 -9.63 -0.73
CA HIS A 64 6.75 -10.57 -1.34
C HIS A 64 7.23 -10.00 -2.67
N LYS A 65 8.50 -10.32 -3.01
CA LYS A 65 9.07 -9.96 -4.31
C LYS A 65 8.19 -10.42 -5.47
N ASP A 66 7.71 -11.68 -5.43
CA ASP A 66 6.93 -12.25 -6.51
C ASP A 66 5.56 -11.56 -6.66
N CYS A 67 4.90 -11.24 -5.53
CA CYS A 67 3.64 -10.50 -5.56
C CYS A 67 3.83 -9.10 -6.14
N ASN A 68 4.91 -8.43 -5.77
CA ASN A 68 5.26 -7.12 -6.29
C ASN A 68 5.51 -7.17 -7.80
N LEU A 69 6.22 -8.18 -8.28
CA LEU A 69 6.48 -8.36 -9.71
C LEU A 69 5.20 -8.65 -10.50
N LEU A 70 4.30 -9.47 -9.96
CA LEU A 70 3.00 -9.76 -10.60
C LEU A 70 2.13 -8.51 -10.69
N LYS A 71 2.09 -7.72 -9.62
CA LYS A 71 1.35 -6.45 -9.63
C LYS A 71 1.97 -5.45 -10.60
N SER A 72 3.29 -5.30 -10.59
CA SER A 72 4.01 -4.33 -11.42
C SER A 72 3.44 -2.92 -11.24
N ASP A 73 3.22 -2.18 -12.33
CA ASP A 73 2.66 -0.81 -12.33
C ASP A 73 1.16 -0.79 -12.56
N LYS A 74 0.50 -1.93 -12.40
CA LYS A 74 -0.93 -2.04 -12.68
C LYS A 74 -1.75 -1.32 -11.65
N LEU A 75 -2.93 -0.86 -12.07
CA LEU A 75 -3.96 -0.41 -11.14
C LEU A 75 -4.39 -1.61 -10.28
N VAL A 76 -4.48 -1.44 -8.97
CA VAL A 76 -4.98 -2.49 -8.07
C VAL A 76 -6.51 -2.47 -8.00
N GLY A 77 -7.09 -3.61 -7.63
CA GLY A 77 -8.53 -3.68 -7.38
C GLY A 77 -8.97 -2.82 -6.20
N PRO A 78 -10.25 -2.41 -6.15
CA PRO A 78 -10.76 -1.54 -5.08
C PRO A 78 -10.59 -2.10 -3.68
N HIS A 79 -10.61 -3.43 -3.53
CA HIS A 79 -10.43 -4.08 -2.23
C HIS A 79 -9.04 -3.81 -1.62
N PHE A 80 -8.02 -3.61 -2.44
CA PHE A 80 -6.69 -3.24 -1.95
C PHE A 80 -6.67 -1.80 -1.43
N ILE A 81 -7.50 -0.93 -1.97
CA ILE A 81 -7.63 0.45 -1.47
C ILE A 81 -8.31 0.45 -0.10
N ALA A 82 -9.38 -0.33 0.09
CA ALA A 82 -10.01 -0.50 1.39
C ALA A 82 -9.03 -1.06 2.42
N LYS A 83 -8.20 -2.03 2.03
CA LYS A 83 -7.16 -2.61 2.86
C LYS A 83 -6.08 -1.58 3.23
N LEU A 84 -5.69 -0.74 2.28
CA LEU A 84 -4.71 0.32 2.52
C LEU A 84 -5.24 1.36 3.51
N ILE A 85 -6.52 1.73 3.40
CA ILE A 85 -7.18 2.61 4.36
C ILE A 85 -7.12 1.98 5.77
N ALA A 86 -7.45 0.71 5.90
CA ALA A 86 -7.39 -0.01 7.18
C ALA A 86 -5.97 -0.04 7.76
N ARG A 87 -4.96 -0.30 6.93
CA ARG A 87 -3.57 -0.30 7.35
C ARG A 87 -3.13 1.08 7.86
N ASN A 88 -3.52 2.13 7.15
CA ASN A 88 -3.18 3.49 7.53
C ASN A 88 -3.84 3.89 8.85
N GLU A 89 -5.05 3.44 9.11
CA GLU A 89 -5.71 3.68 10.40
C GLU A 89 -5.06 2.90 11.54
N ASN A 90 -4.42 1.75 11.27
CA ASN A 90 -3.56 1.10 12.27
C ASN A 90 -2.37 1.97 12.65
N ILE A 91 -1.74 2.62 11.67
CA ILE A 91 -0.65 3.58 11.95
C ILE A 91 -1.18 4.74 12.78
N MET A 92 -2.33 5.29 12.42
CA MET A 92 -2.95 6.41 13.16
C MET A 92 -3.31 6.04 14.60
N GLY A 93 -3.68 4.80 14.86
CA GLY A 93 -4.00 4.31 16.20
C GLY A 93 -2.79 3.95 17.05
N SER A 94 -1.60 4.11 16.53
CA SER A 94 -0.34 3.75 17.19
C SER A 94 0.48 4.99 17.54
N ASN A 95 1.70 4.78 18.07
CA ASN A 95 2.67 5.85 18.32
C ASN A 95 3.68 5.98 17.17
N HIS A 96 3.27 5.68 15.95
CA HIS A 96 4.16 5.73 14.80
C HIS A 96 4.77 7.14 14.64
N PRO A 97 6.09 7.25 14.44
CA PRO A 97 6.76 8.56 14.37
C PRO A 97 6.31 9.41 13.18
N TRP A 98 5.73 8.78 12.13
CA TRP A 98 5.32 9.48 10.92
C TRP A 98 3.80 9.68 10.81
N LYS A 99 3.06 9.57 11.92
CA LYS A 99 1.60 9.83 11.95
C LYS A 99 1.24 11.18 11.33
N GLN A 100 2.03 12.22 11.65
CA GLN A 100 1.73 13.57 11.16
C GLN A 100 1.87 13.69 9.65
N HIS A 101 2.67 12.84 9.01
CA HIS A 101 2.75 12.80 7.55
C HIS A 101 1.43 12.30 6.94
N LEU A 102 0.77 11.34 7.59
CA LEU A 102 -0.54 10.86 7.12
C LEU A 102 -1.60 11.95 7.26
N VAL A 103 -1.58 12.68 8.38
CA VAL A 103 -2.49 13.80 8.62
C VAL A 103 -2.27 14.88 7.55
N ALA A 104 -1.03 15.27 7.32
CA ALA A 104 -0.69 16.32 6.35
C ALA A 104 -1.05 15.90 4.91
N SER A 105 -0.86 14.62 4.56
CA SER A 105 -1.07 14.13 3.20
C SER A 105 -2.52 13.77 2.90
N LEU A 106 -3.26 13.23 3.88
CA LEU A 106 -4.59 12.66 3.65
C LEU A 106 -5.70 13.38 4.40
N GLY A 107 -5.43 13.93 5.58
CA GLY A 107 -6.43 14.66 6.34
C GLY A 107 -6.40 14.39 7.84
N THR A 108 -7.09 15.27 8.59
CA THR A 108 -7.09 15.28 10.06
C THR A 108 -8.06 14.28 10.66
N THR A 109 -9.06 13.82 9.90
CA THR A 109 -10.05 12.86 10.38
C THR A 109 -9.98 11.58 9.58
N LYS A 110 -10.46 10.48 10.17
CA LYS A 110 -10.55 9.18 9.50
C LYS A 110 -11.33 9.28 8.19
N SER A 111 -12.45 9.98 8.22
CA SER A 111 -13.31 10.18 7.03
C SER A 111 -12.58 10.93 5.92
N LYS A 112 -11.86 12.01 6.27
CA LYS A 112 -11.08 12.77 5.29
C LYS A 112 -9.95 11.95 4.71
N ARG A 113 -9.25 11.16 5.53
CA ARG A 113 -8.16 10.31 5.05
C ARG A 113 -8.66 9.25 4.07
N ALA A 114 -9.79 8.61 4.38
CA ALA A 114 -10.39 7.63 3.49
C ALA A 114 -10.84 8.27 2.17
N SER A 115 -11.49 9.41 2.25
CA SER A 115 -11.93 10.18 1.07
C SER A 115 -10.77 10.60 0.19
N SER A 116 -9.71 11.12 0.78
CA SER A 116 -8.49 11.54 0.05
C SER A 116 -7.86 10.36 -0.68
N LEU A 117 -7.74 9.21 -0.02
CA LEU A 117 -7.13 8.03 -0.63
C LEU A 117 -7.99 7.52 -1.79
N LYS A 118 -9.30 7.48 -1.63
CA LYS A 118 -10.23 7.12 -2.70
C LYS A 118 -10.12 8.08 -3.89
N GLN A 119 -9.93 9.38 -3.61
CA GLN A 119 -9.75 10.36 -4.67
C GLN A 119 -8.44 10.13 -5.42
N HIS A 120 -7.34 9.84 -4.71
CA HIS A 120 -6.09 9.46 -5.36
C HIS A 120 -6.28 8.25 -6.27
N TYR A 121 -7.03 7.26 -5.81
CA TYR A 121 -7.34 6.07 -6.62
C TYR A 121 -8.09 6.44 -7.91
N GLU A 122 -9.12 7.27 -7.80
CA GLU A 122 -9.86 7.73 -8.98
C GLU A 122 -8.96 8.50 -9.95
N ASN A 123 -8.04 9.33 -9.43
CA ASN A 123 -7.08 10.05 -10.27
C ASN A 123 -6.14 9.09 -11.02
N VAL A 124 -5.69 8.03 -10.36
CA VAL A 124 -4.84 7.00 -10.99
C VAL A 124 -5.62 6.27 -12.09
N LYS A 125 -6.91 5.98 -11.87
CA LYS A 125 -7.78 5.36 -12.88
C LYS A 125 -7.92 6.21 -14.12
N LEU A 126 -7.95 7.54 -13.99
CA LEU A 126 -7.99 8.43 -15.15
C LEU A 126 -6.74 8.28 -16.03
N VAL A 127 -5.59 7.97 -15.43
CA VAL A 127 -4.33 7.80 -16.15
C VAL A 127 -4.19 6.39 -16.71
N LEU A 128 -4.49 5.36 -15.91
CA LEU A 128 -4.22 3.97 -16.25
C LEU A 128 -5.41 3.24 -16.89
N GLY A 129 -6.62 3.80 -16.79
CA GLY A 129 -7.84 3.12 -17.21
C GLY A 129 -8.45 2.31 -16.07
N SER A 130 -9.60 1.70 -16.33
CA SER A 130 -10.39 1.01 -15.30
C SER A 130 -10.05 -0.48 -15.13
N TYR A 131 -9.22 -1.03 -15.99
CA TYR A 131 -8.79 -2.42 -15.86
C TYR A 131 -7.80 -2.57 -14.73
N TYR A 132 -8.05 -3.49 -13.81
CA TYR A 132 -7.21 -3.60 -12.62
C TYR A 132 -6.70 -5.03 -12.38
N TRP A 133 -5.61 -5.11 -11.62
CA TRP A 133 -5.06 -6.37 -11.11
C TRP A 133 -5.79 -6.75 -9.81
N GLY A 134 -6.39 -7.94 -9.81
CA GLY A 134 -7.24 -8.40 -8.71
C GLY A 134 -6.51 -9.16 -7.60
N GLY A 135 -5.20 -9.34 -7.72
CA GLY A 135 -4.42 -10.08 -6.73
C GLY A 135 -3.99 -11.46 -7.21
N THR A 136 -3.43 -12.24 -6.30
CA THR A 136 -2.95 -13.59 -6.56
C THR A 136 -4.05 -14.62 -6.32
N SER A 137 -3.99 -15.76 -7.02
CA SER A 137 -4.97 -16.84 -6.90
C SER A 137 -4.89 -17.59 -5.57
N TYR A 138 -3.79 -17.45 -4.85
CA TYR A 138 -3.56 -18.16 -3.58
C TYR A 138 -3.81 -17.27 -2.35
N TYR A 139 -4.50 -16.15 -2.53
CA TYR A 139 -4.87 -15.29 -1.39
C TYR A 139 -5.75 -16.07 -0.39
N ASN A 140 -5.37 -16.01 0.88
CA ASN A 140 -6.10 -16.65 1.95
C ASN A 140 -6.63 -15.60 2.93
N PRO A 141 -7.94 -15.33 2.95
CA PRO A 141 -8.51 -14.34 3.87
C PRO A 141 -8.36 -14.72 5.34
N GLU A 142 -8.21 -16.00 5.67
CA GLU A 142 -8.08 -16.44 7.06
C GLU A 142 -6.77 -15.99 7.70
N THR A 143 -5.72 -15.84 6.90
CA THR A 143 -4.41 -15.38 7.38
C THR A 143 -4.24 -13.86 7.25
N ASP A 144 -5.14 -13.18 6.57
CA ASP A 144 -5.07 -11.73 6.38
C ASP A 144 -5.58 -11.00 7.62
N PRO A 145 -4.72 -10.26 8.35
CA PRO A 145 -5.13 -9.56 9.57
C PRO A 145 -6.15 -8.45 9.32
N PHE A 146 -6.30 -8.01 8.08
CA PHE A 146 -7.22 -6.93 7.73
C PHE A 146 -8.58 -7.43 7.21
N TYR A 147 -8.77 -8.74 7.08
CA TYR A 147 -9.96 -9.27 6.42
C TYR A 147 -11.26 -8.81 7.08
N LYS A 148 -11.35 -8.91 8.41
CA LYS A 148 -12.53 -8.47 9.16
C LYS A 148 -12.77 -6.97 9.04
N ARG A 149 -11.70 -6.16 9.10
CA ARG A 149 -11.77 -4.71 8.92
C ARG A 149 -12.17 -4.35 7.51
N LEU A 150 -11.65 -5.10 6.53
CA LEU A 150 -11.97 -4.93 5.13
C LEU A 150 -13.49 -5.09 4.90
N ILE A 151 -14.08 -6.16 5.45
CA ILE A 151 -15.52 -6.39 5.36
C ILE A 151 -16.29 -5.24 6.01
N THR A 152 -15.87 -4.80 7.19
CA THR A 152 -16.50 -3.69 7.91
C THR A 152 -16.47 -2.41 7.08
N VAL A 153 -15.32 -2.08 6.49
CA VAL A 153 -15.17 -0.90 5.63
C VAL A 153 -16.08 -0.98 4.42
N LEU A 154 -16.14 -2.15 3.78
CA LEU A 154 -16.97 -2.36 2.58
C LEU A 154 -18.48 -2.29 2.92
N ASN A 155 -18.87 -2.80 4.09
CA ASN A 155 -20.27 -2.82 4.50
C ASN A 155 -20.77 -1.46 5.02
N ASN A 156 -19.87 -0.64 5.58
CA ASN A 156 -20.22 0.67 6.15
C ASN A 156 -19.89 1.83 5.19
N GLY A 157 -19.36 1.50 4.05
CA GLY A 157 -18.94 2.51 3.10
C GLY A 157 -19.90 2.76 2.01
#